data_afcaa59c7fcc525d65e833182db3f995
#
_entry.id   afcaa59c7fcc525d65e833182db3f995
#
_cell.length_a   1.000
_cell.length_b   1.000
_cell.length_c   1.000
_cell.angle_alpha   90.00
_cell.angle_beta   90.00
_cell.angle_gamma   90.00
#
_symmetry.space_group_name_H-M   'P 1'
#
loop_
_entity.id
_entity.type
_entity.pdbx_description
1 polymer ?
#
loop_
_entity_poly.entity_id
_entity_poly.type
_entity_poly.pdbx_seq_one_letter_code
_entity_poly.pdbx_strand_id
1 'polypeptide(L)' 'MDRDSLIERLVAENDEFRRLRSEHHSYDREIQTLQQSSLLSAEQTWRISELKKLKLMAKDGMESIIRHASHRVTA' A
#
# COMPACT_ATOMS: atom_id res chain seq x y z
N MET A 1 -7.24 -21.20 4.47
CA MET A 1 -5.97 -20.46 4.58
C MET A 1 -6.24 -19.14 5.26
N ASP A 2 -5.46 -18.78 6.27
CA ASP A 2 -5.65 -17.49 6.94
C ASP A 2 -5.11 -16.34 6.09
N ARG A 3 -5.45 -15.11 6.50
CA ARG A 3 -5.06 -13.91 5.76
C ARG A 3 -3.55 -13.73 5.69
N ASP A 4 -2.83 -13.99 6.77
CA ASP A 4 -1.39 -13.79 6.81
C ASP A 4 -0.65 -14.77 5.91
N SER A 5 -1.06 -16.02 5.90
CA SER A 5 -0.49 -17.03 5.00
C SER A 5 -0.76 -16.69 3.54
N LEU A 6 -1.95 -16.19 3.25
CA LEU A 6 -2.32 -15.76 1.90
C LEU A 6 -1.45 -14.59 1.44
N ILE A 7 -1.24 -13.60 2.31
CA ILE A 7 -0.40 -12.45 1.99
C ILE A 7 1.05 -12.89 1.71
N GLU A 8 1.59 -13.77 2.53
CA GLU A 8 2.93 -14.32 2.30
C GLU A 8 3.05 -15.00 0.95
N ARG A 9 2.04 -15.76 0.59
CA ARG A 9 1.98 -16.44 -0.70
C ARG A 9 1.91 -15.45 -1.86
N LEU A 10 1.11 -14.40 -1.73
CA LEU A 10 1.00 -13.36 -2.75
C LEU A 10 2.32 -12.61 -2.91
N VAL A 11 3.02 -12.33 -1.82
CA VAL A 11 4.35 -11.71 -1.87
C VAL A 11 5.33 -12.60 -2.63
N ALA A 12 5.23 -13.91 -2.46
CA ALA A 12 6.13 -14.85 -3.13
C ALA A 12 5.78 -15.06 -4.62
N GLU A 13 4.50 -15.03 -4.98
CA GLU A 13 4.03 -15.51 -6.28
C GLU A 13 3.41 -14.44 -7.18
N ASN A 14 3.04 -13.28 -6.65
CA ASN A 14 2.30 -12.26 -7.42
C ASN A 14 3.14 -10.99 -7.57
N ASP A 15 3.62 -10.73 -8.77
CA ASP A 15 4.47 -9.57 -9.06
C ASP A 15 3.73 -8.26 -8.85
N GLU A 16 2.46 -8.19 -9.25
CA GLU A 16 1.65 -6.99 -9.07
C GLU A 16 1.44 -6.68 -7.60
N PHE A 17 1.18 -7.70 -6.79
CA PHE A 17 1.02 -7.53 -5.35
C PHE A 17 2.30 -6.99 -4.71
N ARG A 18 3.46 -7.54 -5.10
CA ARG A 18 4.75 -7.05 -4.61
C ARG A 18 4.99 -5.59 -4.99
N ARG A 19 4.66 -5.22 -6.22
CA ARG A 19 4.81 -3.85 -6.70
C ARG A 19 3.95 -2.89 -5.89
N LEU A 20 2.68 -3.22 -5.70
CA LEU A 20 1.75 -2.40 -4.93
C LEU A 20 2.18 -2.27 -3.46
N ARG A 21 2.67 -3.37 -2.90
CA ARG A 21 3.18 -3.36 -1.52
C ARG A 21 4.40 -2.45 -1.39
N SER A 22 5.32 -2.52 -2.34
CA SER A 22 6.51 -1.66 -2.37
C SER A 22 6.12 -0.19 -2.51
N GLU A 23 5.19 0.12 -3.41
CA GLU A 23 4.69 1.48 -3.60
C GLU A 23 4.04 2.00 -2.32
N HIS A 24 3.20 1.19 -1.68
CA HIS A 24 2.53 1.55 -0.43
C HIS A 24 3.54 1.92 0.66
N HIS A 25 4.57 1.11 0.82
CA HIS A 25 5.63 1.38 1.80
C HIS A 25 6.42 2.63 1.45
N SER A 26 6.72 2.84 0.18
CA SER A 26 7.46 4.00 -0.29
C SER A 26 6.70 5.31 0.00
N TYR A 27 5.41 5.34 -0.33
CA TYR A 27 4.56 6.50 -0.04
C TYR A 27 4.47 6.76 1.46
N ASP A 28 4.32 5.71 2.25
CA ASP A 28 4.23 5.85 3.70
C ASP A 28 5.50 6.44 4.30
N ARG A 29 6.66 5.98 3.85
CA ARG A 29 7.96 6.52 4.29
C ARG A 29 8.12 7.98 3.93
N GLU A 30 7.74 8.36 2.72
CA GLU A 30 7.85 9.74 2.28
C GLU A 30 6.93 10.65 3.09
N ILE A 31 5.70 10.19 3.38
CA ILE A 31 4.77 10.91 4.25
C ILE A 31 5.40 11.13 5.63
N GLN A 32 5.94 10.08 6.22
CA GLN A 32 6.57 10.15 7.54
C GLN A 32 7.74 11.14 7.56
N THR A 33 8.56 11.11 6.51
CA THR A 33 9.70 12.03 6.39
C THR A 33 9.23 13.48 6.34
N LEU A 34 8.19 13.77 5.55
CA LEU A 34 7.63 15.10 5.45
C LEU A 34 7.00 15.57 6.76
N GLN A 35 6.33 14.66 7.46
CA GLN A 35 5.66 14.99 8.72
C GLN A 35 6.61 15.21 9.90
N GLN A 36 7.89 14.89 9.75
CA GLN A 36 8.88 15.16 10.80
C GLN A 36 9.18 16.64 10.95
N SER A 37 8.87 17.45 9.95
CA SER A 37 9.06 18.89 10.03
C SER A 37 7.98 19.51 10.91
N SER A 38 8.38 20.40 11.84
CA SER A 38 7.43 21.09 12.72
C SER A 38 6.64 22.18 12.01
N LEU A 39 7.19 22.69 10.90
CA LEU A 39 6.55 23.72 10.09
C LEU A 39 6.48 23.24 8.66
N LEU A 40 5.28 22.91 8.20
CA LEU A 40 5.07 22.46 6.83
C LEU A 40 4.67 23.65 5.96
N SER A 41 5.33 23.80 4.81
CA SER A 41 4.91 24.76 3.80
C SER A 41 3.61 24.28 3.15
N ALA A 42 2.93 25.17 2.44
CA ALA A 42 1.73 24.80 1.67
C ALA A 42 2.05 23.71 0.66
N GLU A 43 3.23 23.79 0.04
CA GLU A 43 3.68 22.80 -0.92
C GLU A 43 3.88 21.42 -0.29
N GLN A 44 4.49 21.37 0.90
CA GLN A 44 4.70 20.13 1.63
C GLN A 44 3.37 19.52 2.08
N THR A 45 2.43 20.34 2.52
CA THR A 45 1.10 19.90 2.91
C THR A 45 0.36 19.29 1.72
N TRP A 46 0.46 19.94 0.56
CA TRP A 46 -0.13 19.42 -0.68
C TRP A 46 0.49 18.07 -1.05
N ARG A 47 1.82 17.96 -0.97
CA ARG A 47 2.54 16.72 -1.28
C ARG A 47 2.10 15.56 -0.38
N ILE A 48 1.96 15.83 0.91
CA ILE A 48 1.46 14.82 1.86
C ILE A 48 0.07 14.35 1.46
N SER A 49 -0.82 15.27 1.08
CA SER A 49 -2.17 14.94 0.64
C SER A 49 -2.16 14.04 -0.60
N GLU A 50 -1.31 14.34 -1.57
CA GLU A 50 -1.15 13.54 -2.78
C GLU A 50 -0.61 12.14 -2.46
N LEU A 51 0.39 12.06 -1.59
CA LEU A 51 0.98 10.79 -1.18
C LEU A 51 -0.04 9.92 -0.45
N LYS A 52 -0.90 10.51 0.36
CA LYS A 52 -1.96 9.76 1.05
C LYS A 52 -2.95 9.15 0.07
N LYS A 53 -3.29 9.87 -1.00
CA LYS A 53 -4.15 9.33 -2.06
C LYS A 53 -3.49 8.15 -2.77
N LEU A 54 -2.21 8.31 -3.13
CA LEU A 54 -1.46 7.26 -3.81
C LEU A 54 -1.31 6.02 -2.92
N LYS A 55 -1.04 6.23 -1.63
CA LYS A 55 -0.94 5.17 -0.65
C LYS A 55 -2.26 4.39 -0.56
N LEU A 56 -3.37 5.10 -0.50
CA LEU A 56 -4.70 4.49 -0.45
C LEU A 56 -4.99 3.67 -1.71
N MET A 57 -4.64 4.21 -2.87
CA MET A 57 -4.82 3.49 -4.14
C MET A 57 -4.02 2.19 -4.17
N ALA A 58 -2.78 2.22 -3.71
CA ALA A 58 -1.95 1.02 -3.63
C ALA A 58 -2.55 0.00 -2.66
N LYS A 59 -3.04 0.46 -1.52
CA LYS A 59 -3.70 -0.41 -0.54
C LYS A 59 -4.97 -1.04 -1.11
N ASP A 60 -5.78 -0.25 -1.80
CA ASP A 60 -7.01 -0.75 -2.42
C ASP A 60 -6.69 -1.82 -3.47
N GLY A 61 -5.64 -1.61 -4.25
CA GLY A 61 -5.18 -2.60 -5.22
C GLY A 61 -4.77 -3.91 -4.56
N MET A 62 -4.02 -3.83 -3.46
CA MET A 62 -3.64 -5.02 -2.70
C MET A 62 -4.85 -5.74 -2.13
N GLU A 63 -5.81 -5.01 -1.56
CA GLU A 63 -7.02 -5.60 -0.99
C GLU A 63 -7.86 -6.29 -2.07
N SER A 64 -7.90 -5.73 -3.27
CA SER A 64 -8.59 -6.34 -4.40
C SER A 64 -7.95 -7.70 -4.76
N ILE A 65 -6.64 -7.75 -4.81
CA ILE A 65 -5.91 -8.99 -5.10
C ILE A 65 -6.17 -10.04 -4.02
N ILE A 66 -6.14 -9.62 -2.75
CA ILE A 66 -6.42 -10.52 -1.62
C ILE A 66 -7.83 -11.10 -1.73
N ARG A 67 -8.82 -10.27 -2.03
CA ARG A 67 -10.20 -10.74 -2.18
C ARG A 67 -10.35 -11.76 -3.29
N HIS A 68 -9.73 -11.51 -4.44
CA HIS A 68 -9.78 -12.46 -5.56
C HIS A 68 -9.11 -13.78 -5.21
N ALA A 69 -7.95 -13.72 -4.54
CA ALA A 69 -7.23 -14.91 -4.12
C ALA A 69 -8.04 -15.69 -3.07
N SER A 70 -8.69 -14.99 -2.14
CA SER A 70 -9.55 -15.62 -1.12
C SER A 70 -10.72 -16.35 -1.76
N HIS A 71 -11.33 -15.75 -2.77
CA HIS A 71 -12.45 -16.39 -3.50
C HIS A 71 -12.01 -17.68 -4.16
N ARG A 72 -10.82 -17.70 -4.74
CA ARG A 72 -10.30 -18.92 -5.38
C ARG A 72 -10.06 -20.04 -4.37
N VAL A 73 -9.59 -19.68 -3.19
CA VAL A 73 -9.28 -20.64 -2.13
C VAL A 73 -10.57 -21.24 -1.54
N THR A 74 -11.62 -20.44 -1.46
CA THR A 74 -12.90 -20.88 -0.86
C THR A 74 -13.84 -21.54 -1.86
N ALA A 75 -13.56 -21.45 -3.12
CA ALA A 75 -14.35 -22.13 -4.17
C ALA A 75 -13.94 -23.59 -4.30
#